data_88a670026ab8ac94a172fbe3cb624138
#
_entry.id   88a670026ab8ac94a172fbe3cb624138
#
_cell.length_a   1.000
_cell.length_b   1.000
_cell.length_c   1.000
_cell.angle_alpha   90.00
_cell.angle_beta   90.00
_cell.angle_gamma   90.00
#
_symmetry.space_group_name_H-M   'P 1'
#
loop_
_entity.id
_entity.type
_entity.pdbx_description
1 polymer ?
#
loop_
_entity_poly.entity_id
_entity_poly.type
_entity_poly.pdbx_seq_one_letter_code
_entity_poly.pdbx_strand_id
1 'polypeptide(L)'
;TDHHKNAIDYEVAGLMWLAAARPDGAGIVEVLDHGKGWLTEPELSTGHPTREAAEDFGRRLAHTHAAGASHLGAAPDGFVPDDGYIGRAPLPLPSEPISSWGEFYAQYRIEPYMDSLDADARAIMSKLVDRLASGALDHDEPALVTCPAARTHGDMWAGNLMWTPDGVVLIDPAAQGGHAEEDLAALSVFGAPFAERIRAAYNEESPLADGWEDRIGLHQLHMLIVHCWLFGGGYVDQTVAIARRWV
;
A
#
# COMPACT_ATOMS: atom_id res chain seq x y z
N THR A 1 -8.70 18.59 -18.19
CA THR A 1 -7.67 17.62 -18.58
C THR A 1 -7.93 16.34 -17.83
N ASP A 2 -8.23 15.26 -18.57
CA ASP A 2 -8.62 13.94 -18.04
C ASP A 2 -7.47 13.27 -17.25
N HIS A 3 -7.28 13.67 -15.99
CA HIS A 3 -6.32 13.03 -15.08
C HIS A 3 -6.74 11.61 -14.64
N HIS A 4 -7.93 11.14 -15.05
CA HIS A 4 -8.45 9.82 -14.67
C HIS A 4 -8.59 8.85 -15.85
N LYS A 5 -7.96 9.13 -16.97
CA LYS A 5 -8.20 8.40 -18.22
C LYS A 5 -7.83 6.91 -18.15
N ASN A 6 -6.88 6.56 -17.28
CA ASN A 6 -6.36 5.20 -17.12
C ASN A 6 -6.58 4.63 -15.70
N ALA A 7 -7.37 5.30 -14.82
CA ALA A 7 -7.54 4.84 -13.44
C ALA A 7 -8.19 3.44 -13.38
N ILE A 8 -9.24 3.22 -14.18
CA ILE A 8 -9.89 1.89 -14.27
C ILE A 8 -8.94 0.84 -14.86
N ASP A 9 -8.17 1.20 -15.89
CA ASP A 9 -7.21 0.26 -16.49
C ASP A 9 -6.11 -0.12 -15.47
N TYR A 10 -5.68 0.82 -14.62
CA TYR A 10 -4.74 0.57 -13.53
C TYR A 10 -5.33 -0.32 -12.44
N GLU A 11 -6.55 -0.05 -12.01
CA GLU A 11 -7.28 -0.85 -11.02
C GLU A 11 -7.51 -2.29 -11.51
N VAL A 12 -7.97 -2.47 -12.76
CA VAL A 12 -8.13 -3.79 -13.38
C VAL A 12 -6.81 -4.55 -13.41
N ALA A 13 -5.73 -3.91 -13.87
CA ALA A 13 -4.40 -4.53 -13.89
C ALA A 13 -3.95 -4.92 -12.47
N GLY A 14 -4.16 -4.05 -11.47
CA GLY A 14 -3.86 -4.30 -10.07
C GLY A 14 -4.61 -5.49 -9.50
N LEU A 15 -5.93 -5.56 -9.71
CA LEU A 15 -6.76 -6.68 -9.26
C LEU A 15 -6.31 -8.01 -9.88
N MET A 16 -6.08 -8.04 -11.19
CA MET A 16 -5.62 -9.24 -11.88
C MET A 16 -4.23 -9.68 -11.41
N TRP A 17 -3.33 -8.72 -11.21
CA TRP A 17 -1.97 -8.97 -10.75
C TRP A 17 -1.94 -9.52 -9.31
N LEU A 18 -2.70 -8.91 -8.40
CA LEU A 18 -2.84 -9.42 -7.03
C LEU A 18 -3.47 -10.81 -7.00
N ALA A 19 -4.53 -11.04 -7.79
CA ALA A 19 -5.21 -12.34 -7.89
C ALA A 19 -4.30 -13.45 -8.44
N ALA A 20 -3.23 -13.12 -9.19
CA ALA A 20 -2.26 -14.11 -9.68
C ALA A 20 -1.44 -14.78 -8.57
N ALA A 21 -1.47 -14.27 -7.32
CA ALA A 21 -0.88 -14.93 -6.16
C ALA A 21 -1.68 -16.16 -5.65
N ARG A 22 -2.86 -16.46 -6.23
CA ARG A 22 -3.65 -17.66 -5.91
C ARG A 22 -2.88 -18.95 -6.22
N PRO A 23 -3.13 -20.07 -5.49
CA PRO A 23 -4.20 -20.23 -4.49
C PRO A 23 -3.85 -19.76 -3.09
N ASP A 24 -2.58 -19.48 -2.78
CA ASP A 24 -2.10 -19.23 -1.43
C ASP A 24 -2.28 -17.76 -0.99
N GLY A 25 -2.35 -16.82 -1.94
CA GLY A 25 -2.54 -15.40 -1.69
C GLY A 25 -3.92 -15.03 -1.15
N ALA A 26 -4.04 -13.77 -0.70
CA ALA A 26 -5.26 -13.17 -0.19
C ALA A 26 -6.42 -13.24 -1.20
N GLY A 27 -7.66 -13.22 -0.72
CA GLY A 27 -8.85 -13.09 -1.54
C GLY A 27 -8.85 -11.72 -2.23
N ILE A 28 -8.99 -11.71 -3.55
CA ILE A 28 -9.11 -10.49 -4.37
C ILE A 28 -10.45 -10.57 -5.11
N VAL A 29 -11.18 -9.47 -5.19
CA VAL A 29 -12.42 -9.40 -5.96
C VAL A 29 -12.17 -9.78 -7.41
N GLU A 30 -13.09 -10.52 -8.01
CA GLU A 30 -12.95 -10.99 -9.38
C GLU A 30 -13.33 -9.89 -10.37
N VAL A 31 -12.52 -9.70 -11.39
CA VAL A 31 -12.87 -8.87 -12.55
C VAL A 31 -13.71 -9.71 -13.49
N LEU A 32 -15.02 -9.45 -13.55
CA LEU A 32 -15.95 -10.18 -14.42
C LEU A 32 -15.89 -9.69 -15.87
N ASP A 33 -15.82 -8.37 -16.04
CA ASP A 33 -15.72 -7.71 -17.35
C ASP A 33 -15.19 -6.28 -17.16
N HIS A 34 -14.55 -5.72 -18.18
CA HIS A 34 -14.05 -4.36 -18.11
C HIS A 34 -13.93 -3.73 -19.49
N GLY A 35 -13.85 -2.41 -19.51
CA GLY A 35 -13.63 -1.64 -20.74
C GLY A 35 -13.22 -0.22 -20.40
N LYS A 36 -13.10 0.61 -21.42
CA LYS A 36 -12.61 1.98 -21.21
C LYS A 36 -13.48 2.77 -20.23
N GLY A 37 -12.97 2.97 -19.02
CA GLY A 37 -13.58 3.77 -17.97
C GLY A 37 -14.70 3.06 -17.20
N TRP A 38 -14.77 1.72 -17.26
CA TRP A 38 -15.71 0.93 -16.47
C TRP A 38 -15.12 -0.45 -16.13
N LEU A 39 -15.52 -0.97 -14.99
CA LEU A 39 -15.18 -2.28 -14.45
C LEU A 39 -16.46 -2.93 -13.91
N THR A 40 -16.58 -4.24 -14.05
CA THR A 40 -17.67 -5.04 -13.46
C THR A 40 -17.10 -6.09 -12.54
N GLU A 41 -17.57 -6.08 -11.31
CA GLU A 41 -17.20 -7.01 -10.24
C GLU A 41 -18.48 -7.69 -9.71
N PRO A 42 -18.36 -8.86 -9.07
CA PRO A 42 -19.49 -9.47 -8.39
C PRO A 42 -19.90 -8.65 -7.17
N GLU A 43 -21.19 -8.59 -6.88
CA GLU A 43 -21.66 -8.10 -5.59
C GLU A 43 -21.20 -9.06 -4.48
N LEU A 44 -20.39 -8.55 -3.54
CA LEU A 44 -19.90 -9.34 -2.43
C LEU A 44 -20.91 -9.34 -1.28
N SER A 45 -21.25 -10.52 -0.80
CA SER A 45 -22.05 -10.67 0.43
C SER A 45 -21.24 -10.20 1.63
N THR A 46 -21.76 -9.23 2.38
CA THR A 46 -21.12 -8.73 3.61
C THR A 46 -21.26 -9.73 4.75
N GLY A 47 -20.14 -10.02 5.43
CA GLY A 47 -20.04 -10.78 6.67
C GLY A 47 -19.65 -9.89 7.85
N HIS A 48 -19.53 -10.49 9.02
CA HIS A 48 -18.98 -9.81 10.18
C HIS A 48 -17.48 -10.14 10.31
N PRO A 49 -16.65 -9.17 10.73
CA PRO A 49 -15.26 -9.45 11.06
C PRO A 49 -15.14 -10.52 12.14
N THR A 50 -14.33 -11.57 11.87
CA THR A 50 -14.01 -12.60 12.85
C THR A 50 -12.50 -12.70 13.04
N ARG A 51 -12.08 -13.27 14.17
CA ARG A 51 -10.66 -13.51 14.46
C ARG A 51 -10.06 -14.49 13.45
N GLU A 52 -10.77 -15.55 13.17
CA GLU A 52 -10.33 -16.62 12.28
C GLU A 52 -10.11 -16.09 10.86
N ALA A 53 -11.05 -15.27 10.33
CA ALA A 53 -10.91 -14.64 9.02
C ALA A 53 -9.75 -13.65 9.00
N ALA A 54 -9.51 -12.91 10.09
CA ALA A 54 -8.39 -11.98 10.20
C ALA A 54 -7.04 -12.71 10.19
N GLU A 55 -6.92 -13.81 10.92
CA GLU A 55 -5.70 -14.61 10.99
C GLU A 55 -5.42 -15.34 9.65
N ASP A 56 -6.45 -15.90 8.99
CA ASP A 56 -6.32 -16.48 7.65
C ASP A 56 -5.88 -15.42 6.63
N PHE A 57 -6.52 -14.26 6.66
CA PHE A 57 -6.15 -13.15 5.79
C PHE A 57 -4.70 -12.70 5.99
N GLY A 58 -4.23 -12.59 7.24
CA GLY A 58 -2.85 -12.22 7.52
C GLY A 58 -1.84 -13.18 6.91
N ARG A 59 -2.05 -14.50 7.04
CA ARG A 59 -1.20 -15.54 6.43
C ARG A 59 -1.22 -15.45 4.90
N ARG A 60 -2.42 -15.35 4.30
CA ARG A 60 -2.57 -15.23 2.85
C ARG A 60 -1.96 -13.96 2.29
N LEU A 61 -2.03 -12.85 3.02
CA LEU A 61 -1.40 -11.60 2.62
C LEU A 61 0.13 -11.76 2.52
N ALA A 62 0.75 -12.54 3.41
CA ALA A 62 2.18 -12.85 3.33
C ALA A 62 2.54 -13.54 2.00
N HIS A 63 1.70 -14.44 1.51
CA HIS A 63 1.90 -15.09 0.21
C HIS A 63 1.63 -14.14 -0.97
N THR A 64 0.68 -13.21 -0.84
CA THR A 64 0.48 -12.15 -1.85
C THR A 64 1.72 -11.29 -1.98
N HIS A 65 2.28 -10.82 -0.88
CA HIS A 65 3.51 -10.03 -0.86
C HIS A 65 4.70 -10.83 -1.41
N ALA A 66 4.81 -12.12 -1.03
CA ALA A 66 5.87 -13.02 -1.49
C ALA A 66 5.80 -13.35 -2.99
N ALA A 67 4.65 -13.19 -3.65
CA ALA A 67 4.55 -13.29 -5.11
C ALA A 67 5.40 -12.23 -5.81
N GLY A 68 5.75 -11.16 -5.12
CA GLY A 68 6.80 -10.20 -5.45
C GLY A 68 6.55 -9.32 -6.65
N ALA A 69 7.47 -8.39 -6.83
CA ALA A 69 7.56 -7.46 -7.96
C ALA A 69 9.00 -7.32 -8.42
N SER A 70 9.20 -6.82 -9.64
CA SER A 70 10.53 -6.67 -10.24
C SER A 70 11.38 -5.58 -9.59
N HIS A 71 10.76 -4.56 -9.01
CA HIS A 71 11.41 -3.44 -8.32
C HIS A 71 10.38 -2.64 -7.51
N LEU A 72 10.87 -1.77 -6.64
CA LEU A 72 10.05 -0.80 -5.92
C LEU A 72 9.38 0.16 -6.91
N GLY A 73 8.06 0.31 -6.80
CA GLY A 73 7.24 1.09 -7.72
C GLY A 73 6.93 0.40 -9.05
N ALA A 74 7.26 -0.90 -9.22
CA ALA A 74 6.86 -1.63 -10.41
C ALA A 74 5.34 -1.61 -10.59
N ALA A 75 4.89 -1.26 -11.79
CA ALA A 75 3.48 -1.33 -12.14
C ALA A 75 2.98 -2.79 -12.19
N PRO A 76 1.67 -3.04 -12.01
CA PRO A 76 1.07 -4.34 -12.28
C PRO A 76 1.34 -4.81 -13.72
N ASP A 77 1.49 -6.13 -13.90
CA ASP A 77 1.72 -6.74 -15.20
C ASP A 77 0.61 -6.33 -16.20
N GLY A 78 1.02 -5.94 -17.38
CA GLY A 78 0.11 -5.53 -18.46
C GLY A 78 -0.35 -4.05 -18.41
N PHE A 79 -0.09 -3.33 -17.32
CA PHE A 79 -0.26 -1.89 -17.29
C PHE A 79 0.99 -1.21 -17.87
N VAL A 80 0.79 -0.41 -18.92
CA VAL A 80 1.89 0.39 -19.50
C VAL A 80 1.87 1.76 -18.80
N PRO A 81 2.90 2.07 -18.03
CA PRO A 81 2.86 3.22 -17.15
C PRO A 81 2.94 4.56 -17.90
N ASP A 82 1.88 5.32 -17.76
CA ASP A 82 1.99 6.69 -17.23
C ASP A 82 1.92 6.56 -15.68
N ASP A 83 1.57 7.53 -14.88
CA ASP A 83 1.39 7.36 -13.44
C ASP A 83 0.22 6.40 -13.12
N GLY A 84 0.33 5.65 -12.01
CA GLY A 84 -0.78 4.97 -11.36
C GLY A 84 -1.68 5.96 -10.61
N TYR A 85 -2.63 5.42 -9.84
CA TYR A 85 -3.57 6.22 -9.05
C TYR A 85 -3.78 5.61 -7.67
N ILE A 86 -3.95 6.47 -6.66
CA ILE A 86 -4.46 6.11 -5.34
C ILE A 86 -5.69 7.01 -5.06
N GLY A 87 -6.87 6.44 -5.15
CA GLY A 87 -8.10 7.22 -5.22
C GLY A 87 -8.07 8.20 -6.41
N ARG A 88 -8.09 9.52 -6.13
CA ARG A 88 -7.97 10.57 -7.15
C ARG A 88 -6.58 11.22 -7.22
N ALA A 89 -5.66 10.79 -6.38
CA ALA A 89 -4.30 11.30 -6.40
C ALA A 89 -3.46 10.56 -7.45
N PRO A 90 -2.54 11.23 -8.14
CA PRO A 90 -1.55 10.54 -8.96
C PRO A 90 -0.65 9.68 -8.06
N LEU A 91 -0.28 8.50 -8.52
CA LEU A 91 0.70 7.62 -7.89
C LEU A 91 1.89 7.46 -8.84
N PRO A 92 2.94 8.28 -8.71
CA PRO A 92 4.09 8.20 -9.58
C PRO A 92 4.77 6.84 -9.50
N LEU A 93 5.06 6.24 -10.66
CA LEU A 93 5.74 4.96 -10.78
C LEU A 93 7.10 5.17 -11.46
N PRO A 94 8.22 4.70 -10.85
CA PRO A 94 9.54 4.83 -11.47
C PRO A 94 9.62 4.01 -12.76
N SER A 95 10.23 4.57 -13.80
CA SER A 95 10.52 3.87 -15.06
C SER A 95 11.75 2.97 -14.96
N GLU A 96 12.62 3.22 -13.98
CA GLU A 96 13.85 2.48 -13.75
C GLU A 96 13.89 1.92 -12.32
N PRO A 97 14.49 0.74 -12.11
CA PRO A 97 14.59 0.15 -10.78
C PRO A 97 15.34 1.03 -9.78
N ILE A 98 14.76 1.21 -8.59
CA ILE A 98 15.38 1.83 -7.42
C ILE A 98 15.65 0.73 -6.40
N SER A 99 16.87 0.69 -5.86
CA SER A 99 17.30 -0.37 -4.94
C SER A 99 17.13 -0.02 -3.46
N SER A 100 17.12 1.29 -3.11
CA SER A 100 16.89 1.76 -1.75
C SER A 100 15.41 2.02 -1.54
N TRP A 101 14.83 1.39 -0.51
CA TRP A 101 13.45 1.69 -0.13
C TRP A 101 13.27 3.14 0.28
N GLY A 102 14.20 3.67 1.06
CA GLY A 102 14.14 5.06 1.51
C GLY A 102 14.20 6.06 0.35
N GLU A 103 15.07 5.83 -0.63
CA GLU A 103 15.13 6.66 -1.84
C GLU A 103 13.80 6.63 -2.61
N PHE A 104 13.28 5.43 -2.86
CA PHE A 104 11.97 5.24 -3.50
C PHE A 104 10.85 5.93 -2.72
N TYR A 105 10.78 5.69 -1.40
CA TYR A 105 9.72 6.23 -0.56
C TYR A 105 9.75 7.75 -0.50
N ALA A 106 10.96 8.36 -0.42
CA ALA A 106 11.14 9.80 -0.48
C ALA A 106 10.62 10.37 -1.79
N GLN A 107 11.16 9.92 -2.92
CA GLN A 107 10.94 10.53 -4.23
C GLN A 107 9.55 10.26 -4.81
N TYR A 108 8.98 9.07 -4.54
CA TYR A 108 7.75 8.61 -5.19
C TYR A 108 6.55 8.53 -4.25
N ARG A 109 6.76 8.56 -2.93
CA ARG A 109 5.68 8.40 -1.94
C ARG A 109 5.48 9.61 -1.03
N ILE A 110 6.48 10.45 -0.87
CA ILE A 110 6.38 11.65 -0.01
C ILE A 110 6.45 12.94 -0.83
N GLU A 111 7.52 13.18 -1.59
CA GLU A 111 7.76 14.42 -2.31
C GLU A 111 6.61 14.87 -3.23
N PRO A 112 5.94 13.98 -4.00
CA PRO A 112 4.88 14.37 -4.92
C PRO A 112 3.69 15.08 -4.27
N TYR A 113 3.51 14.90 -2.97
CA TYR A 113 2.36 15.42 -2.23
C TYR A 113 2.71 16.59 -1.28
N MET A 114 3.98 16.96 -1.18
CA MET A 114 4.46 17.97 -0.22
C MET A 114 3.90 19.37 -0.51
N ASP A 115 3.46 19.65 -1.73
CA ASP A 115 2.85 20.95 -2.06
C ASP A 115 1.51 21.21 -1.36
N SER A 116 0.89 20.18 -0.80
CA SER A 116 -0.32 20.29 0.03
C SER A 116 -0.05 20.80 1.46
N LEU A 117 1.22 20.82 1.88
CA LEU A 117 1.64 21.18 3.23
C LEU A 117 1.99 22.66 3.35
N ASP A 118 1.74 23.25 4.53
CA ASP A 118 2.26 24.57 4.86
C ASP A 118 3.80 24.57 5.01
N ALA A 119 4.39 25.75 5.20
CA ALA A 119 5.84 25.94 5.25
C ALA A 119 6.50 25.18 6.41
N ASP A 120 5.85 25.15 7.58
CA ASP A 120 6.40 24.52 8.80
C ASP A 120 6.36 22.99 8.69
N ALA A 121 5.23 22.43 8.24
CA ALA A 121 5.08 21.02 7.97
C ALA A 121 6.05 20.55 6.88
N ARG A 122 6.16 21.31 5.79
CA ARG A 122 7.07 21.03 4.68
C ARG A 122 8.53 21.01 5.14
N ALA A 123 8.95 21.93 6.01
CA ALA A 123 10.31 21.97 6.53
C ALA A 123 10.68 20.73 7.35
N ILE A 124 9.70 20.14 8.08
CA ILE A 124 9.90 18.89 8.82
C ILE A 124 9.95 17.70 7.85
N MET A 125 9.01 17.63 6.91
CA MET A 125 8.97 16.56 5.91
C MET A 125 10.23 16.55 5.03
N SER A 126 10.78 17.72 4.67
CA SER A 126 12.04 17.80 3.91
C SER A 126 13.21 17.14 4.63
N LYS A 127 13.33 17.31 5.96
CA LYS A 127 14.38 16.63 6.74
C LYS A 127 14.19 15.10 6.73
N LEU A 128 12.93 14.65 6.79
CA LEU A 128 12.63 13.22 6.68
C LEU A 128 12.98 12.69 5.30
N VAL A 129 12.62 13.42 4.24
CA VAL A 129 12.97 13.10 2.85
C VAL A 129 14.48 12.96 2.69
N ASP A 130 15.27 13.91 3.19
CA ASP A 130 16.74 13.85 3.16
C ASP A 130 17.26 12.58 3.85
N ARG A 131 16.68 12.22 5.00
CA ARG A 131 17.08 11.04 5.75
C ARG A 131 16.69 9.73 5.05
N LEU A 132 15.47 9.67 4.49
CA LEU A 132 15.02 8.54 3.68
C LEU A 132 15.92 8.37 2.44
N ALA A 133 16.14 9.43 1.68
CA ALA A 133 16.94 9.41 0.46
C ALA A 133 18.41 9.01 0.71
N SER A 134 18.92 9.19 1.93
CA SER A 134 20.26 8.71 2.31
C SER A 134 20.36 7.21 2.55
N GLY A 135 19.24 6.47 2.52
CA GLY A 135 19.16 5.04 2.88
C GLY A 135 19.30 4.75 4.39
N ALA A 136 19.34 5.78 5.24
CA ALA A 136 19.52 5.59 6.69
C ALA A 136 18.33 4.92 7.38
N LEU A 137 17.19 4.80 6.68
CA LEU A 137 15.98 4.15 7.16
C LEU A 137 15.63 2.88 6.36
N ASP A 138 16.52 2.43 5.48
CA ASP A 138 16.33 1.17 4.76
C ASP A 138 16.31 -0.01 5.74
N HIS A 139 15.50 -0.99 5.46
CA HIS A 139 15.34 -2.20 6.25
C HIS A 139 14.87 -3.35 5.37
N ASP A 140 14.98 -4.56 5.90
CA ASP A 140 14.70 -5.77 5.15
C ASP A 140 13.20 -6.02 4.99
N GLU A 141 12.83 -6.61 3.86
CA GLU A 141 11.49 -7.17 3.63
C GLU A 141 11.22 -8.35 4.58
N PRO A 142 9.94 -8.70 4.82
CA PRO A 142 9.59 -9.93 5.54
C PRO A 142 10.15 -11.19 4.88
N ALA A 143 10.42 -12.21 5.67
CA ALA A 143 11.22 -13.38 5.30
C ALA A 143 10.77 -14.14 4.03
N LEU A 144 9.48 -14.17 3.70
CA LEU A 144 8.98 -14.81 2.47
C LEU A 144 9.17 -13.95 1.22
N VAL A 145 9.40 -12.65 1.34
CA VAL A 145 9.63 -11.76 0.20
C VAL A 145 11.09 -11.89 -0.22
N THR A 146 11.34 -12.68 -1.24
CA THR A 146 12.69 -12.93 -1.78
C THR A 146 12.96 -12.18 -3.09
N CYS A 147 11.95 -11.48 -3.61
CA CYS A 147 12.03 -10.62 -4.78
C CYS A 147 12.52 -9.21 -4.39
N PRO A 148 12.94 -8.37 -5.36
CA PRO A 148 13.38 -7.00 -5.09
C PRO A 148 12.35 -6.09 -4.41
N ALA A 149 11.05 -6.40 -4.53
CA ALA A 149 9.97 -5.71 -3.85
C ALA A 149 8.80 -6.67 -3.60
N ALA A 150 7.98 -6.38 -2.60
CA ALA A 150 6.73 -7.08 -2.35
C ALA A 150 5.66 -6.70 -3.39
N ARG A 151 4.70 -7.60 -3.63
CA ARG A 151 3.49 -7.31 -4.39
C ARG A 151 2.46 -6.69 -3.45
N THR A 152 2.37 -5.37 -3.41
CA THR A 152 1.51 -4.66 -2.47
C THR A 152 0.16 -4.28 -3.06
N HIS A 153 -0.85 -4.21 -2.19
CA HIS A 153 -2.16 -3.64 -2.51
C HIS A 153 -2.08 -2.12 -2.70
N GLY A 154 -1.23 -1.44 -1.91
CA GLY A 154 -0.93 -0.02 -2.00
C GLY A 154 -1.97 0.94 -1.40
N ASP A 155 -3.21 0.48 -1.17
CA ASP A 155 -4.27 1.24 -0.49
C ASP A 155 -5.04 0.36 0.51
N MET A 156 -4.30 -0.31 1.43
CA MET A 156 -4.86 -1.32 2.35
C MET A 156 -5.42 -0.72 3.63
N TRP A 157 -6.45 0.09 3.54
CA TRP A 157 -7.19 0.59 4.70
C TRP A 157 -8.49 -0.19 4.92
N ALA A 158 -9.16 0.06 6.06
CA ALA A 158 -10.34 -0.69 6.49
C ALA A 158 -11.47 -0.76 5.44
N GLY A 159 -11.62 0.28 4.59
CA GLY A 159 -12.65 0.34 3.57
C GLY A 159 -12.44 -0.60 2.40
N ASN A 160 -11.18 -0.99 2.14
CA ASN A 160 -10.81 -1.88 1.04
C ASN A 160 -10.70 -3.36 1.48
N LEU A 161 -11.03 -3.67 2.74
CA LEU A 161 -11.15 -5.01 3.28
C LEU A 161 -12.62 -5.41 3.38
N MET A 162 -13.12 -6.14 2.41
CA MET A 162 -14.49 -6.65 2.42
C MET A 162 -14.56 -7.94 3.24
N TRP A 163 -15.21 -7.85 4.40
CA TRP A 163 -15.48 -9.02 5.24
C TRP A 163 -16.68 -9.77 4.66
N THR A 164 -16.47 -11.00 4.24
CA THR A 164 -17.48 -11.90 3.67
C THR A 164 -17.68 -13.12 4.56
N PRO A 165 -18.73 -13.93 4.36
CA PRO A 165 -18.89 -15.21 5.07
C PRO A 165 -17.72 -16.18 4.84
N ASP A 166 -17.00 -16.06 3.71
CA ASP A 166 -15.92 -16.95 3.31
C ASP A 166 -14.51 -16.41 3.64
N GLY A 167 -14.41 -15.24 4.27
CA GLY A 167 -13.14 -14.58 4.64
C GLY A 167 -13.05 -13.14 4.18
N VAL A 168 -11.81 -12.61 4.11
CA VAL A 168 -11.55 -11.25 3.66
C VAL A 168 -11.25 -11.23 2.16
N VAL A 169 -11.89 -10.29 1.45
CA VAL A 169 -11.66 -10.01 0.03
C VAL A 169 -11.20 -8.57 -0.13
N LEU A 170 -10.10 -8.36 -0.81
CA LEU A 170 -9.55 -7.03 -1.12
C LEU A 170 -10.20 -6.46 -2.39
N ILE A 171 -10.45 -5.14 -2.36
CA ILE A 171 -11.04 -4.35 -3.45
C ILE A 171 -10.24 -3.04 -3.62
N ASP A 172 -10.44 -2.32 -4.71
CA ASP A 172 -9.94 -0.96 -4.97
C ASP A 172 -8.42 -0.79 -4.73
N PRO A 173 -7.53 -1.58 -5.35
CA PRO A 173 -6.10 -1.49 -5.12
C PRO A 173 -5.46 -0.28 -5.81
N ALA A 174 -4.39 0.24 -5.20
CA ALA A 174 -3.36 1.05 -5.83
C ALA A 174 -2.09 0.21 -6.01
N ALA A 175 -2.22 -0.95 -6.68
CA ALA A 175 -1.26 -2.04 -6.65
C ALA A 175 0.07 -1.70 -7.33
N GLN A 176 1.17 -2.07 -6.67
CA GLN A 176 2.53 -1.80 -7.14
C GLN A 176 3.55 -2.68 -6.44
N GLY A 177 4.79 -2.68 -6.93
CA GLY A 177 5.92 -3.14 -6.13
C GLY A 177 6.17 -2.17 -4.97
N GLY A 178 6.13 -2.64 -3.74
CA GLY A 178 6.34 -1.81 -2.55
C GLY A 178 7.05 -2.60 -1.45
N HIS A 179 7.18 -2.01 -0.26
CA HIS A 179 7.59 -2.75 0.93
C HIS A 179 6.36 -3.30 1.63
N ALA A 180 6.38 -4.57 2.00
CA ALA A 180 5.24 -5.26 2.62
C ALA A 180 4.71 -4.57 3.89
N GLU A 181 5.58 -3.92 4.68
CA GLU A 181 5.18 -3.19 5.88
C GLU A 181 4.26 -1.99 5.56
N GLU A 182 4.24 -1.46 4.32
CA GLU A 182 3.35 -0.36 3.92
C GLU A 182 1.88 -0.77 4.01
N ASP A 183 1.53 -1.93 3.46
CA ASP A 183 0.17 -2.47 3.55
C ASP A 183 -0.22 -2.81 5.00
N LEU A 184 0.70 -3.43 5.75
CA LEU A 184 0.47 -3.79 7.15
C LEU A 184 0.27 -2.57 8.06
N ALA A 185 0.97 -1.47 7.78
CA ALA A 185 0.84 -0.22 8.49
C ALA A 185 -0.47 0.51 8.16
N ALA A 186 -0.90 0.45 6.89
CA ALA A 186 -2.11 1.09 6.40
C ALA A 186 -3.38 0.59 7.12
N LEU A 187 -3.43 -0.68 7.54
CA LEU A 187 -4.52 -1.26 8.34
C LEU A 187 -4.89 -0.44 9.58
N SER A 188 -3.93 0.26 10.17
CA SER A 188 -4.15 1.00 11.42
C SER A 188 -4.44 2.49 11.21
N VAL A 189 -4.28 3.03 10.01
CA VAL A 189 -4.50 4.48 9.76
C VAL A 189 -5.94 4.88 10.07
N PHE A 190 -6.91 4.06 9.66
CA PHE A 190 -8.34 4.29 9.88
C PHE A 190 -9.01 3.15 10.67
N GLY A 191 -8.23 2.34 11.39
CA GLY A 191 -8.73 1.37 12.35
C GLY A 191 -9.42 0.16 11.74
N ALA A 192 -8.71 -0.63 10.93
CA ALA A 192 -9.25 -1.90 10.44
C ALA A 192 -9.57 -2.87 11.58
N PRO A 193 -10.71 -3.57 11.55
CA PRO A 193 -11.02 -4.62 12.52
C PRO A 193 -9.90 -5.65 12.59
N PHE A 194 -9.49 -6.02 13.80
CA PHE A 194 -8.46 -7.03 14.05
C PHE A 194 -7.08 -6.75 13.42
N ALA A 195 -6.71 -5.49 13.12
CA ALA A 195 -5.44 -5.14 12.49
C ALA A 195 -4.21 -5.79 13.17
N GLU A 196 -4.19 -5.82 14.51
CA GLU A 196 -3.13 -6.47 15.29
C GLU A 196 -3.08 -7.99 15.06
N ARG A 197 -4.25 -8.63 14.91
CA ARG A 197 -4.34 -10.08 14.63
C ARG A 197 -3.86 -10.41 13.23
N ILE A 198 -4.23 -9.57 12.26
CA ILE A 198 -3.76 -9.69 10.88
C ILE A 198 -2.23 -9.63 10.86
N ARG A 199 -1.64 -8.62 11.50
CA ARG A 199 -0.18 -8.47 11.57
C ARG A 199 0.50 -9.62 12.32
N ALA A 200 -0.09 -10.10 13.42
CA ALA A 200 0.46 -11.23 14.16
C ALA A 200 0.48 -12.51 13.32
N ALA A 201 -0.62 -12.84 12.64
CA ALA A 201 -0.71 -13.99 11.76
C ALA A 201 0.21 -13.87 10.52
N TYR A 202 0.34 -12.66 9.98
CA TYR A 202 1.32 -12.35 8.95
C TYR A 202 2.74 -12.64 9.42
N ASN A 203 3.11 -12.12 10.61
CA ASN A 203 4.46 -12.28 11.19
C ASN A 203 4.77 -13.75 11.57
N GLU A 204 3.75 -14.54 11.91
CA GLU A 204 3.91 -16.00 12.09
C GLU A 204 4.26 -16.71 10.77
N GLU A 205 3.63 -16.31 9.67
CA GLU A 205 3.81 -16.89 8.33
C GLU A 205 5.09 -16.39 7.65
N SER A 206 5.34 -15.08 7.73
CA SER A 206 6.47 -14.40 7.15
C SER A 206 7.08 -13.45 8.18
N PRO A 207 8.08 -13.87 8.96
CA PRO A 207 8.69 -13.04 9.98
C PRO A 207 9.11 -11.67 9.46
N LEU A 208 8.61 -10.62 10.13
CA LEU A 208 8.95 -9.22 9.88
C LEU A 208 10.34 -8.89 10.42
N ALA A 209 11.03 -7.96 9.79
CA ALA A 209 12.35 -7.51 10.24
C ALA A 209 12.28 -6.85 11.63
N ASP A 210 13.33 -6.99 12.42
CA ASP A 210 13.41 -6.41 13.77
C ASP A 210 13.07 -4.92 13.76
N GLY A 211 12.28 -4.47 14.74
CA GLY A 211 11.84 -3.08 14.88
C GLY A 211 10.66 -2.66 13.98
N TRP A 212 9.98 -3.59 13.32
CA TRP A 212 8.83 -3.29 12.47
C TRP A 212 7.69 -2.56 13.23
N GLU A 213 7.49 -2.84 14.51
CA GLU A 213 6.47 -2.18 15.33
C GLU A 213 6.73 -0.67 15.46
N ASP A 214 8.00 -0.28 15.58
CA ASP A 214 8.41 1.12 15.63
C ASP A 214 8.23 1.81 14.26
N ARG A 215 8.38 1.06 13.15
CA ARG A 215 8.25 1.55 11.78
C ARG A 215 6.81 1.70 11.29
N ILE A 216 5.80 1.16 12.00
CA ILE A 216 4.39 1.29 11.58
C ILE A 216 4.05 2.74 11.21
N GLY A 217 4.40 3.70 12.08
CA GLY A 217 4.14 5.11 11.78
C GLY A 217 4.87 5.62 10.53
N LEU A 218 6.11 5.19 10.31
CA LEU A 218 6.88 5.58 9.13
C LEU A 218 6.19 5.13 7.83
N HIS A 219 5.76 3.89 7.77
CA HIS A 219 5.05 3.33 6.62
C HIS A 219 3.62 3.88 6.42
N GLN A 220 3.00 4.49 7.45
CA GLN A 220 1.72 5.18 7.31
C GLN A 220 1.82 6.53 6.59
N LEU A 221 3.02 7.10 6.48
CA LEU A 221 3.19 8.48 6.00
C LEU A 221 2.74 8.67 4.56
N HIS A 222 2.93 7.70 3.66
CA HIS A 222 2.42 7.80 2.30
C HIS A 222 0.89 7.98 2.28
N MET A 223 0.16 7.10 2.95
CA MET A 223 -1.29 7.22 3.03
C MET A 223 -1.74 8.53 3.67
N LEU A 224 -1.08 8.97 4.73
CA LEU A 224 -1.42 10.22 5.42
C LEU A 224 -1.14 11.45 4.57
N ILE A 225 0.00 11.52 3.87
CA ILE A 225 0.32 12.69 3.04
C ILE A 225 -0.56 12.73 1.78
N VAL A 226 -0.95 11.59 1.21
CA VAL A 226 -1.97 11.53 0.16
C VAL A 226 -3.30 12.07 0.66
N HIS A 227 -3.69 11.77 1.91
CA HIS A 227 -4.91 12.34 2.52
C HIS A 227 -4.78 13.86 2.78
N CYS A 228 -3.58 14.37 3.13
CA CYS A 228 -3.34 15.80 3.17
C CYS A 228 -3.57 16.43 1.80
N TRP A 229 -3.10 15.81 0.73
CA TRP A 229 -3.25 16.28 -0.64
C TRP A 229 -4.71 16.25 -1.13
N LEU A 230 -5.44 15.16 -0.82
CA LEU A 230 -6.84 14.97 -1.25
C LEU A 230 -7.86 15.83 -0.48
N PHE A 231 -7.67 15.96 0.84
CA PHE A 231 -8.69 16.46 1.78
C PHE A 231 -8.21 17.65 2.63
N GLY A 232 -6.94 18.02 2.56
CA GLY A 232 -6.39 19.17 3.26
C GLY A 232 -6.02 18.92 4.72
N GLY A 233 -6.00 20.00 5.54
CA GLY A 233 -5.28 20.12 6.79
C GLY A 233 -5.60 19.15 7.94
N GLY A 234 -6.70 18.39 7.90
CA GLY A 234 -7.08 17.50 9.00
C GLY A 234 -6.07 16.37 9.31
N TYR A 235 -5.21 16.04 8.34
CA TYR A 235 -4.20 14.97 8.46
C TYR A 235 -2.78 15.49 8.71
N VAL A 236 -2.54 16.80 8.55
CA VAL A 236 -1.20 17.41 8.63
C VAL A 236 -0.56 17.20 10.00
N ASP A 237 -1.30 17.44 11.09
CA ASP A 237 -0.76 17.29 12.43
C ASP A 237 -0.28 15.87 12.73
N GLN A 238 -1.03 14.87 12.30
CA GLN A 238 -0.65 13.46 12.46
C GLN A 238 0.58 13.12 11.61
N THR A 239 0.61 13.55 10.34
CA THR A 239 1.74 13.35 9.43
C THR A 239 3.02 13.95 10.02
N VAL A 240 2.96 15.20 10.48
CA VAL A 240 4.09 15.91 11.10
C VAL A 240 4.53 15.26 12.41
N ALA A 241 3.58 14.85 13.26
CA ALA A 241 3.90 14.18 14.53
C ALA A 241 4.68 12.88 14.32
N ILE A 242 4.32 12.10 13.30
CA ILE A 242 5.04 10.88 12.91
C ILE A 242 6.43 11.26 12.37
N ALA A 243 6.50 12.19 11.41
CA ALA A 243 7.76 12.58 10.78
C ALA A 243 8.80 13.06 11.80
N ARG A 244 8.38 13.81 12.83
CA ARG A 244 9.27 14.29 13.92
C ARG A 244 9.98 13.19 14.69
N ARG A 245 9.48 11.96 14.69
CA ARG A 245 10.15 10.82 15.33
C ARG A 245 11.35 10.30 14.53
N TRP A 246 11.44 10.72 13.27
CA TRP A 246 12.39 10.20 12.29
C TRP A 246 13.37 11.26 11.73
N VAL A 247 13.39 12.46 12.31
CA VAL A 247 14.27 13.57 11.89
C VAL A 247 15.26 13.98 12.97
#